data_c39ded121ebbb1bc4c9cd43a38b7c073
#
_entry.id   c39ded121ebbb1bc4c9cd43a38b7c073
#
_cell.length_a   1.000
_cell.length_b   1.000
_cell.length_c   1.000
_cell.angle_alpha   90.00
_cell.angle_beta   90.00
_cell.angle_gamma   90.00
#
_symmetry.space_group_name_H-M   'P 1'
#
loop_
_entity.id
_entity.type
_entity.pdbx_description
1 polymer ?
#
loop_
_entity_poly.entity_id
_entity_poly.type
_entity_poly.pdbx_seq_one_letter_code
_entity_poly.pdbx_strand_id
1 'polypeptide(L)'
;NIRAFVEGGGKLIVSAMTGTRTRDNHILRELAPGMGLDDLLGVRVEEFGRVAAPGSDGLFGTHPKGAGFGPSGDVPAPACSAHRSYHIQYGNHTFQAAHLYEKLVLEDGVDVVATWADRWIEGEAVLTGRQVGKGSAHYLGTYLTETLAEHMVENLLSPAGIHPILPDLPADLEVTERTGPDGRRLIFVLNPTSKTVEINLDGQFKDLLSGEIPQGPTEIQGYDALVLRAD
;
A
#
# COMPACT_ATOMS: atom_id res chain seq x y z
N ASN A 1 -3.71 17.88 8.48
CA ASN A 1 -4.96 17.39 9.00
C ASN A 1 -5.67 16.57 7.92
N ILE A 2 -5.77 15.23 8.13
CA ILE A 2 -6.23 14.24 7.14
C ILE A 2 -7.64 14.59 6.62
N ARG A 3 -8.60 14.90 7.51
CA ARG A 3 -9.98 15.24 7.10
C ARG A 3 -10.01 16.44 6.15
N ALA A 4 -9.33 17.53 6.50
CA ALA A 4 -9.29 18.72 5.64
C ALA A 4 -8.62 18.45 4.27
N PHE A 5 -7.63 17.56 4.24
CA PHE A 5 -7.02 17.10 2.99
C PHE A 5 -8.05 16.38 2.09
N VAL A 6 -8.81 15.45 2.66
CA VAL A 6 -9.82 14.71 1.89
C VAL A 6 -10.96 15.64 1.47
N GLU A 7 -11.51 16.45 2.38
CA GLU A 7 -12.57 17.42 2.06
C GLU A 7 -12.17 18.41 0.97
N GLY A 8 -10.88 18.76 0.92
CA GLY A 8 -10.30 19.64 -0.11
C GLY A 8 -10.10 19.02 -1.49
N GLY A 9 -10.32 17.72 -1.65
CA GLY A 9 -10.19 16.99 -2.91
C GLY A 9 -9.12 15.87 -2.89
N GLY A 10 -8.46 15.66 -1.76
CA GLY A 10 -7.48 14.59 -1.61
C GLY A 10 -8.11 13.19 -1.62
N LYS A 11 -7.33 12.20 -2.05
CA LYS A 11 -7.68 10.78 -1.91
C LYS A 11 -6.90 10.17 -0.76
N LEU A 12 -7.61 9.53 0.14
CA LEU A 12 -7.04 8.78 1.26
C LEU A 12 -7.28 7.29 1.03
N ILE A 13 -6.22 6.51 1.11
CA ILE A 13 -6.30 5.04 1.15
C ILE A 13 -5.68 4.58 2.46
N VAL A 14 -6.40 3.80 3.22
CA VAL A 14 -6.01 3.28 4.53
C VAL A 14 -6.10 1.76 4.50
N SER A 15 -5.09 1.08 4.99
CA SER A 15 -5.10 -0.39 5.07
C SER A 15 -5.40 -0.89 6.47
N ALA A 16 -5.61 -2.19 6.57
CA ALA A 16 -5.87 -2.92 7.81
C ALA A 16 -4.92 -2.53 8.96
N MET A 17 -5.41 -2.65 10.19
CA MET A 17 -4.71 -2.30 11.44
C MET A 17 -4.44 -0.81 11.64
N THR A 18 -4.93 0.07 10.77
CA THR A 18 -4.81 1.52 10.96
C THR A 18 -5.77 2.00 12.05
N GLY A 19 -5.31 2.96 12.87
CA GLY A 19 -6.13 3.54 13.94
C GLY A 19 -6.47 2.56 15.08
N THR A 20 -5.64 1.56 15.32
CA THR A 20 -5.82 0.57 16.40
C THR A 20 -5.19 0.98 17.73
N ARG A 21 -4.39 2.04 17.73
CA ARG A 21 -3.61 2.46 18.91
C ARG A 21 -3.68 3.95 19.18
N THR A 22 -3.58 4.30 20.45
CA THR A 22 -3.43 5.68 20.91
C THR A 22 -2.02 6.22 20.62
N ARG A 23 -1.83 7.52 20.84
CA ARG A 23 -0.53 8.18 20.77
C ARG A 23 0.55 7.51 21.65
N ASP A 24 0.14 6.96 22.79
CA ASP A 24 1.03 6.29 23.75
C ASP A 24 1.14 4.79 23.50
N ASN A 25 0.76 4.34 22.27
CA ASN A 25 0.80 2.95 21.82
C ASN A 25 -0.10 1.97 22.61
N HIS A 26 -1.10 2.46 23.31
CA HIS A 26 -2.12 1.62 23.93
C HIS A 26 -3.16 1.20 22.87
N ILE A 27 -3.67 -0.03 22.97
CA ILE A 27 -4.78 -0.48 22.13
C ILE A 27 -6.01 0.35 22.44
N LEU A 28 -6.70 0.83 21.42
CA LEU A 28 -7.98 1.51 21.58
C LEU A 28 -9.03 0.56 22.13
N ARG A 29 -9.94 1.08 22.97
CA ARG A 29 -11.05 0.31 23.54
C ARG A 29 -12.23 0.21 22.59
N GLU A 30 -12.35 1.17 21.70
CA GLU A 30 -13.36 1.22 20.63
C GLU A 30 -12.91 0.37 19.43
N LEU A 31 -13.86 0.03 18.57
CA LEU A 31 -13.55 -0.69 17.33
C LEU A 31 -12.67 0.18 16.40
N ALA A 32 -11.69 -0.47 15.74
CA ALA A 32 -10.87 0.19 14.75
C ALA A 32 -11.68 0.48 13.44
N PRO A 33 -11.27 1.45 12.63
CA PRO A 33 -10.25 2.45 12.90
C PRO A 33 -10.79 3.54 13.85
N GLY A 34 -10.07 3.81 14.95
CA GLY A 34 -10.45 4.87 15.88
C GLY A 34 -9.86 6.23 15.52
N MET A 35 -9.86 7.15 16.50
CA MET A 35 -9.28 8.50 16.38
C MET A 35 -10.00 9.39 15.34
N GLY A 36 -11.30 9.16 15.10
CA GLY A 36 -12.11 9.89 14.12
C GLY A 36 -11.88 9.47 12.67
N LEU A 37 -11.16 8.38 12.44
CA LEU A 37 -11.04 7.77 11.13
C LEU A 37 -12.29 6.96 10.76
N ASP A 38 -12.96 6.39 11.75
CA ASP A 38 -14.24 5.71 11.57
C ASP A 38 -15.30 6.61 10.92
N ASP A 39 -15.47 7.84 11.42
CA ASP A 39 -16.34 8.84 10.81
C ASP A 39 -15.93 9.25 9.39
N LEU A 40 -14.63 9.30 9.12
CA LEU A 40 -14.10 9.70 7.82
C LEU A 40 -14.28 8.61 6.76
N LEU A 41 -14.03 7.37 7.17
CA LEU A 41 -14.07 6.18 6.31
C LEU A 41 -15.47 5.56 6.25
N GLY A 42 -16.30 5.75 7.29
CA GLY A 42 -17.59 5.13 7.44
C GLY A 42 -17.53 3.61 7.66
N VAL A 43 -16.44 3.13 8.27
CA VAL A 43 -16.23 1.70 8.52
C VAL A 43 -15.78 1.45 9.94
N ARG A 44 -16.13 0.26 10.46
CA ARG A 44 -15.63 -0.29 11.71
C ARG A 44 -15.23 -1.74 11.51
N VAL A 45 -14.14 -2.15 12.15
CA VAL A 45 -13.67 -3.54 12.13
C VAL A 45 -14.37 -4.34 13.22
N GLU A 46 -15.23 -5.27 12.84
CA GLU A 46 -15.94 -6.14 13.76
C GLU A 46 -15.08 -7.31 14.22
N GLU A 47 -14.33 -7.90 13.28
CA GLU A 47 -13.48 -9.06 13.51
C GLU A 47 -12.25 -8.99 12.61
N PHE A 48 -11.17 -9.55 13.06
CA PHE A 48 -9.96 -9.74 12.25
C PHE A 48 -9.29 -11.07 12.55
N GLY A 49 -8.54 -11.56 11.58
CA GLY A 49 -7.76 -12.79 11.73
C GLY A 49 -6.62 -12.86 10.73
N ARG A 50 -5.85 -13.94 10.82
CA ARG A 50 -4.67 -14.14 9.98
C ARG A 50 -4.98 -14.95 8.74
N VAL A 51 -4.34 -14.60 7.64
CA VAL A 51 -4.37 -15.34 6.38
C VAL A 51 -2.94 -15.69 5.94
N ALA A 52 -2.82 -16.67 5.06
CA ALA A 52 -1.53 -17.01 4.45
C ALA A 52 -1.06 -15.84 3.56
N ALA A 53 0.23 -15.52 3.61
CA ALA A 53 0.82 -14.61 2.64
C ALA A 53 0.91 -15.28 1.25
N PRO A 54 0.88 -14.51 0.14
CA PRO A 54 1.12 -15.05 -1.20
C PRO A 54 2.45 -15.82 -1.25
N GLY A 55 2.43 -17.01 -1.86
CA GLY A 55 3.62 -17.86 -1.98
C GLY A 55 4.10 -18.51 -0.69
N SER A 56 3.39 -18.33 0.44
CA SER A 56 3.68 -19.05 1.68
C SER A 56 2.91 -20.38 1.70
N ASP A 57 3.50 -21.40 2.32
CA ASP A 57 2.85 -22.68 2.58
C ASP A 57 1.87 -22.65 3.77
N GLY A 58 1.51 -21.46 4.20
CA GLY A 58 0.59 -21.21 5.32
C GLY A 58 1.27 -21.22 6.69
N LEU A 59 2.56 -21.44 6.76
CA LEU A 59 3.33 -21.21 7.96
C LEU A 59 3.70 -19.73 8.07
N PHE A 60 3.58 -19.17 9.26
CA PHE A 60 4.23 -17.91 9.61
C PHE A 60 5.67 -17.96 9.17
N GLY A 61 6.05 -17.05 8.27
CA GLY A 61 7.31 -16.94 7.60
C GLY A 61 8.38 -17.83 8.21
N THR A 62 9.00 -18.63 7.40
CA THR A 62 10.03 -19.57 7.84
C THR A 62 10.93 -18.89 8.88
N HIS A 63 10.65 -19.12 10.16
CA HIS A 63 11.65 -18.84 11.16
C HIS A 63 12.88 -19.67 10.73
N PRO A 64 14.04 -19.03 10.54
CA PRO A 64 15.25 -19.81 10.29
C PRO A 64 15.30 -20.89 11.37
N LYS A 65 15.48 -22.14 10.96
CA LYS A 65 15.62 -23.26 11.88
C LYS A 65 16.61 -22.84 12.96
N GLY A 66 16.15 -22.64 14.19
CA GLY A 66 16.98 -22.24 15.31
C GLY A 66 16.53 -21.03 16.14
N ALA A 67 15.50 -20.27 15.76
CA ALA A 67 14.98 -19.16 16.55
C ALA A 67 13.68 -19.50 17.28
N GLY A 68 13.64 -20.60 17.99
CA GLY A 68 12.51 -21.01 18.81
C GLY A 68 12.75 -20.71 20.28
N PHE A 69 11.93 -19.87 20.92
CA PHE A 69 11.70 -19.91 22.35
C PHE A 69 10.84 -21.15 22.65
N GLY A 70 11.49 -22.30 22.87
CA GLY A 70 10.85 -23.53 23.28
C GLY A 70 11.90 -24.59 23.64
N PRO A 71 11.64 -25.48 24.57
CA PRO A 71 12.57 -26.57 24.85
C PRO A 71 12.81 -27.39 23.57
N SER A 72 14.08 -27.57 23.28
CA SER A 72 14.56 -28.37 22.15
C SER A 72 13.90 -29.73 22.11
N GLY A 73 13.03 -29.96 21.18
CA GLY A 73 12.43 -31.25 20.88
C GLY A 73 11.68 -31.10 19.57
N ASP A 74 11.83 -32.08 18.68
CA ASP A 74 11.07 -32.24 17.45
C ASP A 74 9.58 -32.42 17.75
N VAL A 75 8.90 -31.37 18.21
CA VAL A 75 7.46 -31.33 18.23
C VAL A 75 7.04 -30.90 16.82
N PRO A 76 6.41 -31.80 16.05
CA PRO A 76 5.82 -31.36 14.77
C PRO A 76 4.85 -30.27 15.11
N ALA A 77 5.01 -29.12 14.45
CA ALA A 77 4.04 -28.01 14.56
C ALA A 77 2.65 -28.63 14.37
N PRO A 78 1.70 -28.37 15.28
CA PRO A 78 0.37 -28.96 15.15
C PRO A 78 -0.17 -28.55 13.77
N ALA A 79 -0.62 -29.52 12.99
CA ALA A 79 -1.19 -29.36 11.65
C ALA A 79 -2.48 -28.49 11.62
N CYS A 80 -2.85 -27.90 12.75
CA CYS A 80 -4.08 -27.15 12.97
C CYS A 80 -4.01 -25.67 12.58
N SER A 81 -2.88 -25.16 12.10
CA SER A 81 -2.74 -23.73 11.77
C SER A 81 -2.28 -23.47 10.35
N ALA A 82 -2.66 -24.32 9.41
CA ALA A 82 -2.55 -23.93 8.00
C ALA A 82 -3.42 -22.69 7.80
N HIS A 83 -2.83 -21.49 7.93
CA HIS A 83 -3.51 -20.27 7.52
C HIS A 83 -3.85 -20.45 6.05
N ARG A 84 -5.15 -20.43 5.77
CA ARG A 84 -5.62 -20.67 4.42
C ARG A 84 -5.53 -19.37 3.64
N SER A 85 -5.30 -19.49 2.34
CA SER A 85 -5.40 -18.37 1.42
C SER A 85 -6.84 -17.83 1.41
N TYR A 86 -6.95 -16.52 1.38
CA TYR A 86 -8.18 -15.79 1.15
C TYR A 86 -8.01 -14.96 -0.12
N HIS A 87 -9.10 -14.80 -0.86
CA HIS A 87 -9.07 -14.07 -2.12
C HIS A 87 -10.04 -12.89 -2.09
N ILE A 88 -9.72 -11.90 -2.89
CA ILE A 88 -10.46 -10.65 -3.04
C ILE A 88 -10.98 -10.60 -4.46
N GLN A 89 -12.28 -10.35 -4.62
CA GLN A 89 -12.90 -10.05 -5.91
C GLN A 89 -12.96 -8.55 -6.09
N TYR A 90 -12.21 -8.01 -7.05
CA TYR A 90 -12.22 -6.60 -7.42
C TYR A 90 -12.56 -6.46 -8.92
N GLY A 91 -13.79 -6.04 -9.23
CA GLY A 91 -14.31 -6.09 -10.58
C GLY A 91 -14.29 -7.51 -11.14
N ASN A 92 -13.64 -7.72 -12.27
CA ASN A 92 -13.47 -9.03 -12.90
C ASN A 92 -12.17 -9.76 -12.51
N HIS A 93 -11.42 -9.24 -11.55
CA HIS A 93 -10.13 -9.77 -11.13
C HIS A 93 -10.18 -10.38 -9.74
N THR A 94 -9.40 -11.43 -9.53
CA THR A 94 -9.27 -12.09 -8.22
C THR A 94 -7.82 -11.95 -7.75
N PHE A 95 -7.65 -11.46 -6.52
CA PHE A 95 -6.34 -11.24 -5.89
C PHE A 95 -6.21 -12.08 -4.63
N GLN A 96 -5.01 -12.52 -4.31
CA GLN A 96 -4.75 -13.17 -3.04
C GLN A 96 -4.55 -12.10 -1.96
N ALA A 97 -5.25 -12.24 -0.84
CA ALA A 97 -5.05 -11.41 0.34
C ALA A 97 -3.74 -11.75 1.07
N ALA A 98 -3.19 -10.82 1.84
CA ALA A 98 -1.95 -10.97 2.55
C ALA A 98 -2.11 -10.79 4.06
N HIS A 99 -1.52 -11.71 4.84
CA HIS A 99 -1.28 -11.67 6.28
C HIS A 99 -2.51 -11.56 7.19
N LEU A 100 -3.52 -10.79 6.82
CA LEU A 100 -4.65 -10.46 7.69
C LEU A 100 -5.92 -10.28 6.87
N TYR A 101 -7.06 -10.66 7.45
CA TYR A 101 -8.39 -10.24 7.02
C TYR A 101 -9.07 -9.41 8.11
N GLU A 102 -9.90 -8.48 7.71
CA GLU A 102 -10.82 -7.78 8.59
C GLU A 102 -12.24 -7.91 8.04
N LYS A 103 -13.21 -8.17 8.93
CA LYS A 103 -14.63 -8.09 8.66
C LYS A 103 -15.11 -6.70 9.01
N LEU A 104 -15.68 -6.01 8.04
CA LEU A 104 -16.05 -4.61 8.13
C LEU A 104 -17.55 -4.46 8.37
N VAL A 105 -17.92 -3.55 9.26
CA VAL A 105 -19.27 -3.01 9.38
C VAL A 105 -19.29 -1.63 8.73
N LEU A 106 -20.21 -1.42 7.79
CA LEU A 106 -20.28 -0.21 6.99
C LEU A 106 -21.39 0.70 7.47
N GLU A 107 -21.15 2.01 7.44
CA GLU A 107 -22.17 3.04 7.62
C GLU A 107 -22.90 3.34 6.30
N ASP A 108 -24.00 4.04 6.38
CA ASP A 108 -24.70 4.52 5.20
C ASP A 108 -23.83 5.44 4.35
N GLY A 109 -23.91 5.29 3.02
CA GLY A 109 -23.16 6.09 2.07
C GLY A 109 -21.70 5.64 1.86
N VAL A 110 -21.37 4.41 2.29
CA VAL A 110 -20.10 3.73 1.96
C VAL A 110 -20.34 2.77 0.82
N ASP A 111 -19.55 2.91 -0.26
CA ASP A 111 -19.58 2.03 -1.41
C ASP A 111 -18.67 0.83 -1.18
N VAL A 112 -19.12 -0.36 -1.59
CA VAL A 112 -18.27 -1.57 -1.63
C VAL A 112 -17.55 -1.60 -2.97
N VAL A 113 -16.23 -1.47 -2.95
CA VAL A 113 -15.37 -1.45 -4.14
C VAL A 113 -14.87 -2.85 -4.49
N ALA A 114 -14.54 -3.65 -3.46
CA ALA A 114 -14.16 -5.05 -3.61
C ALA A 114 -14.69 -5.88 -2.43
N THR A 115 -14.88 -7.17 -2.66
CA THR A 115 -15.42 -8.11 -1.67
C THR A 115 -14.47 -9.27 -1.45
N TRP A 116 -14.60 -9.96 -0.33
CA TRP A 116 -14.02 -11.26 -0.13
C TRP A 116 -14.64 -12.27 -1.12
N ALA A 117 -13.81 -13.11 -1.74
CA ALA A 117 -14.24 -14.03 -2.80
C ALA A 117 -14.50 -15.46 -2.30
N ASP A 118 -14.13 -15.75 -1.06
CA ASP A 118 -14.25 -17.10 -0.52
C ASP A 118 -14.36 -17.13 1.01
N ARG A 119 -14.53 -18.34 1.53
CA ARG A 119 -14.61 -18.65 2.96
C ARG A 119 -15.91 -18.14 3.59
N TRP A 120 -15.89 -18.04 4.89
CA TRP A 120 -17.05 -17.64 5.70
C TRP A 120 -17.38 -16.15 5.58
N ILE A 121 -16.48 -15.35 5.01
CA ILE A 121 -16.62 -13.91 4.74
C ILE A 121 -16.89 -13.61 3.26
N GLU A 122 -17.16 -14.63 2.44
CA GLU A 122 -17.50 -14.43 1.02
C GLU A 122 -18.65 -13.43 0.86
N GLY A 123 -18.46 -12.46 -0.03
CA GLY A 123 -19.39 -11.37 -0.29
C GLY A 123 -19.29 -10.18 0.65
N GLU A 124 -18.60 -10.31 1.80
CA GLU A 124 -18.36 -9.19 2.71
C GLU A 124 -17.36 -8.19 2.10
N ALA A 125 -17.48 -6.92 2.46
CA ALA A 125 -16.62 -5.87 1.96
C ALA A 125 -15.15 -6.05 2.42
N VAL A 126 -14.21 -5.87 1.51
CA VAL A 126 -12.78 -5.83 1.82
C VAL A 126 -12.16 -4.49 1.44
N LEU A 127 -12.60 -3.87 0.35
CA LEU A 127 -12.22 -2.52 -0.06
C LEU A 127 -13.47 -1.68 -0.17
N THR A 128 -13.47 -0.56 0.51
CA THR A 128 -14.59 0.38 0.53
C THR A 128 -14.16 1.74 0.02
N GLY A 129 -15.15 2.56 -0.34
CA GLY A 129 -14.96 3.94 -0.75
C GLY A 129 -16.07 4.82 -0.23
N ARG A 130 -15.74 6.04 0.19
CA ARG A 130 -16.69 7.05 0.63
C ARG A 130 -16.30 8.39 0.06
N GLN A 131 -17.26 9.09 -0.53
CA GLN A 131 -17.08 10.47 -0.95
C GLN A 131 -17.15 11.39 0.29
N VAL A 132 -16.14 12.24 0.47
CA VAL A 132 -16.06 13.18 1.59
C VAL A 132 -15.65 14.56 1.06
N GLY A 133 -16.60 15.49 1.06
CA GLY A 133 -16.38 16.80 0.44
C GLY A 133 -16.07 16.66 -1.04
N LYS A 134 -14.91 17.17 -1.47
CA LYS A 134 -14.44 17.07 -2.87
C LYS A 134 -13.57 15.85 -3.14
N GLY A 135 -13.12 15.14 -2.11
CA GLY A 135 -12.25 13.98 -2.19
C GLY A 135 -12.91 12.68 -1.77
N SER A 136 -12.13 11.64 -1.62
CA SER A 136 -12.62 10.31 -1.21
C SER A 136 -11.70 9.64 -0.22
N ALA A 137 -12.28 8.80 0.63
CA ALA A 137 -11.59 7.99 1.60
C ALA A 137 -11.90 6.51 1.36
N HIS A 138 -10.86 5.68 1.35
CA HIS A 138 -10.94 4.25 1.07
C HIS A 138 -10.32 3.47 2.22
N TYR A 139 -10.93 2.35 2.57
CA TYR A 139 -10.42 1.42 3.57
C TYR A 139 -10.24 0.03 2.95
N LEU A 140 -9.06 -0.55 3.14
CA LEU A 140 -8.73 -1.90 2.72
C LEU A 140 -8.57 -2.79 3.94
N GLY A 141 -9.45 -3.77 4.16
CA GLY A 141 -9.47 -4.70 5.28
C GLY A 141 -8.45 -5.84 5.19
N THR A 142 -7.32 -5.60 4.52
CA THR A 142 -6.17 -6.51 4.44
C THR A 142 -4.91 -5.71 4.15
N TYR A 143 -3.74 -6.38 4.09
CA TYR A 143 -2.52 -5.74 3.60
C TYR A 143 -2.47 -5.74 2.07
N LEU A 144 -1.80 -4.73 1.52
CA LEU A 144 -1.53 -4.64 0.08
C LEU A 144 -0.57 -5.75 -0.37
N THR A 145 -0.90 -6.37 -1.48
CA THR A 145 0.04 -7.14 -2.31
C THR A 145 0.41 -6.31 -3.53
N GLU A 146 1.51 -6.61 -4.17
CA GLU A 146 1.98 -5.88 -5.36
C GLU A 146 0.90 -5.80 -6.44
N THR A 147 0.34 -6.95 -6.83
CA THR A 147 -0.70 -7.02 -7.88
C THR A 147 -2.00 -6.29 -7.50
N LEU A 148 -2.40 -6.32 -6.21
CA LEU A 148 -3.55 -5.57 -5.74
C LEU A 148 -3.26 -4.05 -5.74
N ALA A 149 -2.05 -3.65 -5.36
CA ALA A 149 -1.63 -2.26 -5.37
C ALA A 149 -1.63 -1.68 -6.79
N GLU A 150 -1.07 -2.38 -7.77
CA GLU A 150 -1.10 -2.00 -9.18
C GLU A 150 -2.53 -1.77 -9.66
N HIS A 151 -3.42 -2.75 -9.40
CA HIS A 151 -4.83 -2.65 -9.79
C HIS A 151 -5.56 -1.48 -9.11
N MET A 152 -5.26 -1.21 -7.83
CA MET A 152 -5.81 -0.05 -7.11
C MET A 152 -5.29 1.28 -7.67
N VAL A 153 -4.01 1.35 -8.06
CA VAL A 153 -3.44 2.55 -8.72
C VAL A 153 -4.19 2.83 -10.02
N GLU A 154 -4.39 1.83 -10.86
CA GLU A 154 -5.10 1.97 -12.13
C GLU A 154 -6.56 2.42 -11.95
N ASN A 155 -7.26 1.86 -10.96
CA ASN A 155 -8.70 2.07 -10.82
C ASN A 155 -9.09 3.21 -9.88
N LEU A 156 -8.23 3.60 -8.94
CA LEU A 156 -8.53 4.65 -7.97
C LEU A 156 -7.70 5.92 -8.19
N LEU A 157 -6.42 5.81 -8.56
CA LEU A 157 -5.53 6.96 -8.64
C LEU A 157 -5.48 7.55 -10.06
N SER A 158 -5.31 6.72 -11.08
CA SER A 158 -5.25 7.20 -12.48
C SER A 158 -6.52 7.97 -12.90
N PRO A 159 -7.74 7.51 -12.60
CA PRO A 159 -8.96 8.28 -12.88
C PRO A 159 -9.06 9.61 -12.12
N ALA A 160 -8.29 9.76 -11.04
CA ALA A 160 -8.19 11.00 -10.29
C ALA A 160 -7.13 11.98 -10.83
N GLY A 161 -6.49 11.64 -11.95
CA GLY A 161 -5.41 12.44 -12.53
C GLY A 161 -4.09 12.37 -11.75
N ILE A 162 -3.93 11.33 -10.93
CA ILE A 162 -2.67 11.06 -10.20
C ILE A 162 -1.84 10.13 -11.07
N HIS A 163 -0.73 10.64 -11.58
CA HIS A 163 0.17 9.94 -12.49
C HIS A 163 1.58 9.87 -11.90
N PRO A 164 2.43 8.93 -12.38
CA PRO A 164 3.84 8.90 -12.02
C PRO A 164 4.53 10.23 -12.31
N ILE A 165 5.49 10.61 -11.49
CA ILE A 165 6.31 11.83 -11.65
C ILE A 165 7.12 11.75 -12.95
N LEU A 166 7.68 10.59 -13.23
CA LEU A 166 8.34 10.22 -14.49
C LEU A 166 7.66 8.95 -15.02
N PRO A 167 7.18 8.94 -16.28
CA PRO A 167 6.57 7.75 -16.86
C PRO A 167 7.61 6.68 -17.20
N ASP A 168 7.15 5.46 -17.39
CA ASP A 168 7.91 4.34 -17.96
C ASP A 168 9.22 3.98 -17.26
N LEU A 169 9.28 4.21 -15.94
CA LEU A 169 10.45 3.82 -15.14
C LEU A 169 10.36 2.36 -14.68
N PRO A 170 11.51 1.67 -14.59
CA PRO A 170 11.60 0.37 -13.94
C PRO A 170 11.09 0.42 -12.49
N ALA A 171 10.37 -0.64 -12.08
CA ALA A 171 9.79 -0.76 -10.73
C ALA A 171 10.86 -0.79 -9.61
N ASP A 172 12.09 -1.09 -9.95
CA ASP A 172 13.24 -1.13 -9.01
C ASP A 172 13.69 0.27 -8.54
N LEU A 173 13.20 1.35 -9.18
CA LEU A 173 13.59 2.72 -8.86
C LEU A 173 12.56 3.40 -7.95
N GLU A 174 13.05 4.18 -7.01
CA GLU A 174 12.23 5.06 -6.18
C GLU A 174 12.31 6.50 -6.69
N VAL A 175 11.14 7.11 -6.95
CA VAL A 175 11.07 8.49 -7.47
C VAL A 175 10.23 9.35 -6.55
N THR A 176 10.81 10.47 -6.14
CA THR A 176 10.12 11.47 -5.32
C THR A 176 10.32 12.87 -5.87
N GLU A 177 9.39 13.77 -5.57
CA GLU A 177 9.44 15.17 -5.99
C GLU A 177 9.39 16.11 -4.79
N ARG A 178 10.09 17.22 -4.91
CA ARG A 178 10.00 18.35 -3.99
C ARG A 178 9.86 19.64 -4.80
N THR A 179 8.94 20.48 -4.38
CA THR A 179 8.78 21.83 -4.96
C THR A 179 9.25 22.86 -3.93
N GLY A 180 10.19 23.69 -4.33
CA GLY A 180 10.69 24.78 -3.50
C GLY A 180 9.70 25.96 -3.40
N PRO A 181 9.92 26.90 -2.46
CA PRO A 181 9.08 28.08 -2.31
C PRO A 181 9.04 28.99 -3.57
N ASP A 182 10.06 28.88 -4.41
CA ASP A 182 10.21 29.60 -5.69
C ASP A 182 9.56 28.85 -6.88
N GLY A 183 8.85 27.75 -6.61
CA GLY A 183 8.20 26.93 -7.62
C GLY A 183 9.14 25.98 -8.36
N ARG A 184 10.43 25.98 -8.07
CA ARG A 184 11.37 25.03 -8.68
C ARG A 184 11.07 23.60 -8.24
N ARG A 185 11.02 22.70 -9.21
CA ARG A 185 10.81 21.25 -8.99
C ARG A 185 12.14 20.53 -8.99
N LEU A 186 12.34 19.70 -7.99
CA LEU A 186 13.45 18.76 -7.89
C LEU A 186 12.88 17.35 -7.86
N ILE A 187 13.36 16.49 -8.74
CA ILE A 187 12.98 15.09 -8.82
C ILE A 187 14.18 14.27 -8.37
N PHE A 188 13.97 13.40 -7.41
CA PHE A 188 14.98 12.48 -6.90
C PHE A 188 14.67 11.10 -7.47
N VAL A 189 15.61 10.53 -8.19
CA VAL A 189 15.55 9.15 -8.71
C VAL A 189 16.60 8.34 -7.98
N LEU A 190 16.16 7.36 -7.19
CA LEU A 190 17.05 6.54 -6.36
C LEU A 190 17.06 5.12 -6.89
N ASN A 191 18.23 4.53 -7.01
CA ASN A 191 18.40 3.10 -7.28
C ASN A 191 18.77 2.38 -5.96
N PRO A 192 17.81 1.83 -5.21
CA PRO A 192 18.08 1.14 -3.95
C PRO A 192 18.65 -0.27 -4.14
N THR A 193 18.81 -0.72 -5.38
CA THR A 193 19.33 -2.07 -5.70
C THR A 193 20.83 -2.07 -5.91
N SER A 194 21.43 -3.25 -5.96
CA SER A 194 22.85 -3.41 -6.30
C SER A 194 23.13 -3.47 -7.81
N LYS A 195 22.08 -3.43 -8.64
CA LYS A 195 22.18 -3.54 -10.10
C LYS A 195 22.19 -2.17 -10.74
N THR A 196 22.90 -2.04 -11.87
CA THR A 196 22.73 -0.87 -12.74
C THR A 196 21.36 -0.93 -13.40
N VAL A 197 20.65 0.18 -13.40
CA VAL A 197 19.34 0.35 -14.04
C VAL A 197 19.44 1.45 -15.09
N GLU A 198 18.95 1.20 -16.29
CA GLU A 198 18.87 2.17 -17.37
C GLU A 198 17.48 2.82 -17.41
N ILE A 199 17.46 4.15 -17.54
CA ILE A 199 16.24 4.93 -17.78
C ILE A 199 16.43 5.82 -19.00
N ASN A 200 15.35 6.28 -19.60
CA ASN A 200 15.41 7.21 -20.73
C ASN A 200 14.95 8.60 -20.28
N LEU A 201 15.83 9.58 -20.36
CA LEU A 201 15.55 10.99 -20.07
C LEU A 201 15.62 11.80 -21.36
N ASP A 202 14.67 12.69 -21.56
CA ASP A 202 14.46 13.43 -22.82
C ASP A 202 15.22 14.76 -22.88
N GLY A 203 16.17 14.98 -21.97
CA GLY A 203 17.03 16.16 -21.98
C GLY A 203 16.41 17.43 -21.38
N GLN A 204 15.23 17.31 -20.75
CA GLN A 204 14.55 18.46 -20.10
C GLN A 204 14.99 18.69 -18.65
N PHE A 205 15.95 17.89 -18.18
CA PHE A 205 16.40 17.92 -16.79
C PHE A 205 17.91 18.19 -16.73
N LYS A 206 18.33 18.94 -15.72
CA LYS A 206 19.73 19.00 -15.30
C LYS A 206 19.93 18.17 -14.05
N ASP A 207 20.84 17.20 -14.10
CA ASP A 207 21.27 16.51 -12.88
C ASP A 207 22.16 17.42 -12.04
N LEU A 208 21.79 17.66 -10.81
CA LEU A 208 22.50 18.56 -9.90
C LEU A 208 23.72 17.91 -9.25
N LEU A 209 23.82 16.58 -9.27
CA LEU A 209 24.97 15.86 -8.71
C LEU A 209 26.14 15.84 -9.68
N SER A 210 25.90 15.52 -10.95
CA SER A 210 26.94 15.52 -11.99
C SER A 210 27.11 16.89 -12.68
N GLY A 211 26.06 17.71 -12.69
CA GLY A 211 25.99 18.95 -13.44
C GLY A 211 25.63 18.78 -14.92
N GLU A 212 25.43 17.55 -15.37
CA GLU A 212 25.09 17.20 -16.75
C GLU A 212 23.61 17.36 -17.06
N ILE A 213 23.27 17.37 -18.35
CA ILE A 213 21.90 17.31 -18.86
C ILE A 213 21.74 15.94 -19.54
N PRO A 214 21.18 14.93 -18.85
CA PRO A 214 21.02 13.61 -19.41
C PRO A 214 20.11 13.63 -20.64
N GLN A 215 20.51 12.97 -21.71
CA GLN A 215 19.74 12.84 -22.95
C GLN A 215 19.77 11.40 -23.42
N GLY A 216 18.58 10.81 -23.57
CA GLY A 216 18.44 9.42 -23.98
C GLY A 216 18.74 8.43 -22.85
N PRO A 217 19.27 7.24 -23.18
CA PRO A 217 19.58 6.21 -22.20
C PRO A 217 20.58 6.72 -21.15
N THR A 218 20.19 6.63 -19.89
CA THR A 218 20.97 7.09 -18.74
C THR A 218 21.07 5.96 -17.73
N GLU A 219 22.28 5.54 -17.40
CA GLU A 219 22.53 4.51 -16.40
C GLU A 219 22.61 5.09 -14.99
N ILE A 220 21.89 4.46 -14.06
CA ILE A 220 21.99 4.72 -12.64
C ILE A 220 22.64 3.49 -12.01
N GLN A 221 23.83 3.66 -11.46
CA GLN A 221 24.56 2.57 -10.82
C GLN A 221 23.82 2.06 -9.58
N GLY A 222 24.15 0.83 -9.14
CA GLY A 222 23.59 0.31 -7.89
C GLY A 222 23.92 1.21 -6.71
N TYR A 223 22.88 1.51 -5.90
CA TYR A 223 22.95 2.40 -4.73
C TYR A 223 23.30 3.86 -5.04
N ASP A 224 23.05 4.30 -6.26
CA ASP A 224 23.28 5.66 -6.73
C ASP A 224 21.97 6.41 -6.94
N ALA A 225 22.05 7.70 -7.21
CA ALA A 225 20.90 8.59 -7.35
C ALA A 225 21.14 9.67 -8.43
N LEU A 226 20.04 10.17 -8.99
CA LEU A 226 20.01 11.43 -9.73
C LEU A 226 19.17 12.46 -8.97
N VAL A 227 19.59 13.72 -9.02
CA VAL A 227 18.81 14.85 -8.52
C VAL A 227 18.52 15.77 -9.69
N LEU A 228 17.36 15.57 -10.29
CA LEU A 228 16.97 16.21 -11.53
C LEU A 228 16.23 17.51 -11.23
N ARG A 229 16.65 18.59 -11.86
CA ARG A 229 15.96 19.86 -11.88
C ARG A 229 15.36 20.08 -13.26
N ALA A 230 14.06 20.32 -13.34
CA ALA A 230 13.43 20.86 -14.54
C ALA A 230 13.84 22.33 -14.70
N ASP A 231 14.30 22.70 -15.85
CA ASP A 231 14.65 24.11 -16.19
C ASP A 231 13.39 24.93 -16.60
#